data_a4f970f6959021c7c355c0c41c95025b
#
_entry.id   a4f970f6959021c7c355c0c41c95025b
#
_cell.length_a   1.000
_cell.length_b   1.000
_cell.length_c   1.000
_cell.angle_alpha   90.00
_cell.angle_beta   90.00
_cell.angle_gamma   90.00
#
_symmetry.space_group_name_H-M   'P 1'
#
loop_
_entity.id
_entity.type
_entity.pdbx_description
1 polymer ?
#
loop_
_entity_poly.entity_id
_entity_poly.type
_entity_poly.pdbx_seq_one_letter_code
_entity_poly.pdbx_strand_id
1 'polypeptide(L)'
;MLIPIMCRAGSGKTTLVLEKIEEAARAGSRVLLIVPEQFSFEMEKAVFGRLGGRLAMQVEVYSFTRLCHHVFSECGGMAGEYVTDAARQILMNLALGQVRDQLELYSRQSKNVSFIGTMLRQVDEFKNAGVTPGQLRLFSQETPLPQLAQKTREMALVYGYYQALLGERFQDEKDSLMKCCSILEGRGYFAGY
;
A
#
# COMPACT_ATOMS: atom_id res chain seq x y z
N MET A 1 11.03 -13.42 14.49
CA MET A 1 11.96 -12.46 15.12
C MET A 1 12.32 -11.37 14.11
N LEU A 2 12.22 -10.07 14.45
CA LEU A 2 12.66 -8.96 13.58
C LEU A 2 14.13 -8.64 13.87
N ILE A 3 14.97 -8.58 12.83
CA ILE A 3 16.42 -8.24 12.94
C ILE A 3 16.68 -6.97 12.12
N PRO A 4 16.77 -5.78 12.73
CA PRO A 4 17.11 -4.56 12.02
C PRO A 4 18.62 -4.50 11.69
N ILE A 5 18.96 -4.16 10.44
CA ILE A 5 20.34 -3.93 9.99
C ILE A 5 20.54 -2.43 9.80
N MET A 6 21.17 -1.78 10.76
CA MET A 6 21.42 -0.33 10.76
C MET A 6 22.89 -0.03 10.51
N CYS A 7 23.21 0.66 9.41
CA CYS A 7 24.56 1.10 9.10
C CYS A 7 24.54 2.22 8.02
N ARG A 8 25.70 2.87 7.80
CA ARG A 8 25.84 3.95 6.82
C ARG A 8 25.68 3.44 5.37
N ALA A 9 25.41 4.35 4.44
CA ALA A 9 25.43 4.04 3.00
C ALA A 9 26.82 3.48 2.61
N GLY A 10 26.87 2.51 1.71
CA GLY A 10 28.12 1.89 1.25
C GLY A 10 28.79 0.90 2.21
N SER A 11 28.24 0.62 3.39
CA SER A 11 28.86 -0.26 4.39
C SER A 11 28.63 -1.77 4.17
N GLY A 12 28.14 -2.19 3.00
CA GLY A 12 27.97 -3.61 2.67
C GLY A 12 26.67 -4.25 3.15
N LYS A 13 25.60 -3.47 3.46
CA LYS A 13 24.29 -4.01 3.87
C LYS A 13 23.75 -5.06 2.90
N THR A 14 23.79 -4.74 1.62
CA THR A 14 23.30 -5.65 0.57
C THR A 14 24.11 -6.95 0.54
N THR A 15 25.42 -6.86 0.71
CA THR A 15 26.30 -8.03 0.79
C THR A 15 25.92 -8.92 1.97
N LEU A 16 25.74 -8.34 3.15
CA LEU A 16 25.31 -9.05 4.35
C LEU A 16 23.93 -9.73 4.17
N VAL A 17 22.98 -9.04 3.53
CA VAL A 17 21.65 -9.62 3.24
C VAL A 17 21.78 -10.81 2.29
N LEU A 18 22.58 -10.68 1.22
CA LEU A 18 22.82 -11.78 0.27
C LEU A 18 23.57 -12.96 0.93
N GLU A 19 24.46 -12.73 1.90
CA GLU A 19 25.09 -13.79 2.69
C GLU A 19 24.06 -14.57 3.51
N LYS A 20 23.16 -13.86 4.19
CA LYS A 20 22.11 -14.51 4.97
C LYS A 20 21.10 -15.27 4.10
N ILE A 21 20.79 -14.75 2.91
CA ILE A 21 19.96 -15.47 1.93
C ILE A 21 20.66 -16.75 1.48
N GLU A 22 21.95 -16.67 1.21
CA GLU A 22 22.74 -17.84 0.82
C GLU A 22 22.80 -18.91 1.93
N GLU A 23 23.01 -18.50 3.19
CA GLU A 23 22.99 -19.39 4.35
C GLU A 23 21.62 -20.10 4.49
N ALA A 24 20.52 -19.35 4.39
CA ALA A 24 19.17 -19.89 4.49
C ALA A 24 18.83 -20.86 3.33
N ALA A 25 19.18 -20.49 2.10
CA ALA A 25 18.97 -21.33 0.92
C ALA A 25 19.79 -22.63 0.99
N ARG A 26 21.03 -22.57 1.47
CA ARG A 26 21.87 -23.76 1.71
C ARG A 26 21.33 -24.68 2.81
N ALA A 27 20.64 -24.10 3.80
CA ALA A 27 19.94 -24.85 4.85
C ALA A 27 18.62 -25.46 4.36
N GLY A 28 18.21 -25.22 3.09
CA GLY A 28 16.99 -25.74 2.49
C GLY A 28 15.74 -24.90 2.76
N SER A 29 15.89 -23.70 3.33
CA SER A 29 14.79 -22.79 3.58
C SER A 29 14.41 -22.04 2.31
N ARG A 30 13.10 -21.82 2.10
CA ARG A 30 12.62 -20.84 1.12
C ARG A 30 12.82 -19.44 1.66
N VAL A 31 13.18 -18.51 0.79
CA VAL A 31 13.44 -17.12 1.16
C VAL A 31 12.60 -16.18 0.31
N LEU A 32 11.90 -15.27 0.95
CA LEU A 32 11.20 -14.17 0.30
C LEU A 32 12.02 -12.89 0.48
N LEU A 33 12.49 -12.32 -0.64
CA LEU A 33 13.21 -11.05 -0.66
C LEU A 33 12.30 -9.96 -1.21
N ILE A 34 11.95 -8.97 -0.38
CA ILE A 34 11.16 -7.82 -0.80
C ILE A 34 12.10 -6.63 -1.04
N VAL A 35 11.97 -6.02 -2.22
CA VAL A 35 12.81 -4.90 -2.66
C VAL A 35 11.95 -3.79 -3.30
N PRO A 36 12.46 -2.54 -3.36
CA PRO A 36 11.81 -1.50 -4.15
C PRO A 36 11.65 -1.90 -5.62
N GLU A 37 10.58 -1.46 -6.28
CA GLU A 37 10.21 -1.86 -7.65
C GLU A 37 11.37 -1.76 -8.64
N GLN A 38 12.10 -0.63 -8.60
CA GLN A 38 13.21 -0.35 -9.50
C GLN A 38 14.43 -1.27 -9.34
N PHE A 39 14.54 -1.97 -8.20
CA PHE A 39 15.68 -2.85 -7.89
C PHE A 39 15.37 -4.34 -8.07
N SER A 40 14.15 -4.72 -8.43
CA SER A 40 13.73 -6.13 -8.52
C SER A 40 14.64 -6.93 -9.47
N PHE A 41 14.86 -6.42 -10.68
CA PHE A 41 15.69 -7.10 -11.68
C PHE A 41 17.17 -7.20 -11.26
N GLU A 42 17.74 -6.13 -10.69
CA GLU A 42 19.13 -6.13 -10.21
C GLU A 42 19.34 -7.14 -9.08
N MET A 43 18.36 -7.23 -8.17
CA MET A 43 18.44 -8.18 -7.05
C MET A 43 18.22 -9.61 -7.51
N GLU A 44 17.32 -9.90 -8.44
CA GLU A 44 17.19 -11.22 -9.07
C GLU A 44 18.51 -11.65 -9.70
N LYS A 45 19.16 -10.76 -10.45
CA LYS A 45 20.48 -11.01 -11.06
C LYS A 45 21.57 -11.23 -10.01
N ALA A 46 21.60 -10.45 -8.93
CA ALA A 46 22.56 -10.58 -7.86
C ALA A 46 22.40 -11.90 -7.09
N VAL A 47 21.16 -12.29 -6.78
CA VAL A 47 20.83 -13.57 -6.15
C VAL A 47 21.26 -14.73 -7.05
N PHE A 48 20.89 -14.71 -8.33
CA PHE A 48 21.25 -15.75 -9.27
C PHE A 48 22.77 -15.86 -9.45
N GLY A 49 23.47 -14.74 -9.59
CA GLY A 49 24.94 -14.71 -9.76
C GLY A 49 25.69 -15.22 -8.54
N ARG A 50 25.14 -15.03 -7.34
CA ARG A 50 25.78 -15.47 -6.10
C ARG A 50 25.47 -16.92 -5.75
N LEU A 51 24.21 -17.35 -5.88
CA LEU A 51 23.74 -18.66 -5.44
C LEU A 51 23.84 -19.74 -6.52
N GLY A 52 23.88 -19.36 -7.79
CA GLY A 52 23.73 -20.27 -8.92
C GLY A 52 22.30 -20.78 -9.08
N GLY A 53 22.00 -21.39 -10.24
CA GLY A 53 20.61 -21.69 -10.61
C GLY A 53 19.84 -22.56 -9.61
N ARG A 54 20.49 -23.58 -9.02
CA ARG A 54 19.80 -24.53 -8.13
C ARG A 54 19.34 -23.88 -6.81
N LEU A 55 20.21 -23.11 -6.16
CA LEU A 55 19.86 -22.47 -4.88
C LEU A 55 19.01 -21.22 -5.10
N ALA A 56 19.20 -20.50 -6.21
CA ALA A 56 18.38 -19.34 -6.54
C ALA A 56 16.90 -19.68 -6.71
N MET A 57 16.54 -20.92 -7.04
CA MET A 57 15.13 -21.37 -7.11
C MET A 57 14.42 -21.39 -5.74
N GLN A 58 15.16 -21.30 -4.63
CA GLN A 58 14.60 -21.22 -3.28
C GLN A 58 14.35 -19.76 -2.83
N VAL A 59 14.76 -18.79 -3.67
CA VAL A 59 14.67 -17.36 -3.35
C VAL A 59 13.68 -16.68 -4.30
N GLU A 60 12.62 -16.15 -3.74
CA GLU A 60 11.63 -15.37 -4.49
C GLU A 60 11.88 -13.87 -4.25
N VAL A 61 12.05 -13.11 -5.34
CA VAL A 61 12.32 -11.67 -5.28
C VAL A 61 11.08 -10.92 -5.76
N TYR A 62 10.48 -10.17 -4.88
CA TYR A 62 9.29 -9.37 -5.18
C TYR A 62 9.47 -7.90 -4.80
N SER A 63 8.81 -7.02 -5.53
CA SER A 63 8.37 -5.74 -5.00
C SER A 63 7.04 -5.91 -4.26
N PHE A 64 6.60 -4.91 -3.50
CA PHE A 64 5.28 -4.98 -2.87
C PHE A 64 4.14 -5.15 -3.89
N THR A 65 4.21 -4.46 -5.03
CA THR A 65 3.21 -4.59 -6.11
C THR A 65 3.19 -6.01 -6.67
N ARG A 66 4.35 -6.56 -7.03
CA ARG A 66 4.46 -7.94 -7.54
C ARG A 66 4.01 -8.99 -6.52
N LEU A 67 4.34 -8.79 -5.23
CA LEU A 67 3.87 -9.67 -4.16
C LEU A 67 2.35 -9.65 -4.05
N CYS A 68 1.72 -8.47 -4.07
CA CYS A 68 0.26 -8.37 -4.07
C CYS A 68 -0.37 -9.11 -5.24
N HIS A 69 0.16 -8.93 -6.46
CA HIS A 69 -0.33 -9.64 -7.65
C HIS A 69 -0.17 -11.15 -7.51
N HIS A 70 0.95 -11.63 -6.98
CA HIS A 70 1.20 -13.04 -6.75
C HIS A 70 0.20 -13.62 -5.74
N VAL A 71 0.03 -12.98 -4.60
CA VAL A 71 -0.95 -13.38 -3.56
C VAL A 71 -2.38 -13.40 -4.13
N PHE A 72 -2.76 -12.39 -4.89
CA PHE A 72 -4.09 -12.33 -5.50
C PHE A 72 -4.30 -13.43 -6.55
N SER A 73 -3.26 -13.81 -7.31
CA SER A 73 -3.37 -14.90 -8.29
C SER A 73 -3.54 -16.26 -7.63
N GLU A 74 -2.91 -16.50 -6.49
CA GLU A 74 -3.01 -17.76 -5.75
C GLU A 74 -4.23 -17.84 -4.83
N CYS A 75 -4.52 -16.77 -4.13
CA CYS A 75 -5.55 -16.75 -3.09
C CYS A 75 -6.90 -16.20 -3.56
N GLY A 76 -6.96 -15.64 -4.77
CA GLY A 76 -8.06 -14.80 -5.20
C GLY A 76 -7.97 -13.40 -4.56
N GLY A 77 -8.83 -12.48 -4.99
CA GLY A 77 -8.85 -11.10 -4.49
C GLY A 77 -8.81 -10.05 -5.59
N MET A 78 -8.60 -10.45 -6.83
CA MET A 78 -8.62 -9.56 -8.00
C MET A 78 -10.02 -9.45 -8.64
N ALA A 79 -11.09 -9.50 -7.84
CA ALA A 79 -12.46 -9.44 -8.34
C ALA A 79 -12.92 -7.99 -8.61
N GLY A 80 -12.17 -7.18 -9.34
CA GLY A 80 -12.58 -5.82 -9.71
C GLY A 80 -11.66 -5.20 -10.74
N GLU A 81 -12.17 -4.21 -11.48
CA GLU A 81 -11.37 -3.43 -12.41
C GLU A 81 -10.57 -2.35 -11.68
N TYR A 82 -9.29 -2.23 -11.98
CA TYR A 82 -8.48 -1.12 -11.46
C TYR A 82 -8.94 0.20 -12.06
N VAL A 83 -9.21 1.16 -11.20
CA VAL A 83 -9.56 2.52 -11.63
C VAL A 83 -8.33 3.24 -12.18
N THR A 84 -8.52 3.88 -13.34
CA THR A 84 -7.52 4.78 -13.90
C THR A 84 -7.46 6.10 -13.11
N ASP A 85 -6.36 6.85 -13.22
CA ASP A 85 -6.24 8.17 -12.58
C ASP A 85 -7.36 9.13 -13.00
N ALA A 86 -7.79 9.08 -14.27
CA ALA A 86 -8.92 9.88 -14.75
C ALA A 86 -10.22 9.46 -14.05
N ALA A 87 -10.48 8.17 -13.91
CA ALA A 87 -11.66 7.68 -13.19
C ALA A 87 -11.61 8.05 -11.70
N ARG A 88 -10.44 7.98 -11.06
CA ARG A 88 -10.25 8.43 -9.67
C ARG A 88 -10.60 9.91 -9.49
N GLN A 89 -10.20 10.78 -10.42
CA GLN A 89 -10.55 12.20 -10.41
C GLN A 89 -12.07 12.42 -10.54
N ILE A 90 -12.73 11.67 -11.42
CA ILE A 90 -14.18 11.72 -11.59
C ILE A 90 -14.89 11.29 -10.31
N LEU A 91 -14.50 10.14 -9.73
CA LEU A 91 -15.07 9.64 -8.49
C LEU A 91 -14.89 10.61 -7.32
N MET A 92 -13.70 11.21 -7.19
CA MET A 92 -13.43 12.22 -6.17
C MET A 92 -14.28 13.48 -6.37
N ASN A 93 -14.46 13.93 -7.61
CA ASN A 93 -15.33 15.06 -7.91
C ASN A 93 -16.79 14.77 -7.55
N LEU A 94 -17.26 13.55 -7.83
CA LEU A 94 -18.60 13.10 -7.44
C LEU A 94 -18.73 13.04 -5.91
N ALA A 95 -17.74 12.48 -5.21
CA ALA A 95 -17.72 12.44 -3.74
C ALA A 95 -17.81 13.85 -3.13
N LEU A 96 -16.98 14.78 -3.62
CA LEU A 96 -17.03 16.18 -3.19
C LEU A 96 -18.40 16.84 -3.48
N GLY A 97 -19.01 16.53 -4.63
CA GLY A 97 -20.34 16.99 -4.99
C GLY A 97 -21.41 16.54 -4.00
N GLN A 98 -21.37 15.27 -3.59
CA GLN A 98 -22.34 14.67 -2.67
C GLN A 98 -22.29 15.26 -1.25
N VAL A 99 -21.10 15.63 -0.80
CA VAL A 99 -20.91 16.13 0.57
C VAL A 99 -20.82 17.65 0.67
N ARG A 100 -20.92 18.36 -0.44
CA ARG A 100 -20.68 19.82 -0.52
C ARG A 100 -21.40 20.63 0.56
N ASP A 101 -22.66 20.35 0.77
CA ASP A 101 -23.51 21.09 1.72
C ASP A 101 -23.16 20.78 3.18
N GLN A 102 -22.34 19.75 3.41
CA GLN A 102 -21.85 19.34 4.71
C GLN A 102 -20.42 19.84 4.98
N LEU A 103 -19.78 20.47 3.96
CA LEU A 103 -18.43 21.04 4.07
C LEU A 103 -18.54 22.53 4.42
N GLU A 104 -17.92 22.92 5.50
CA GLU A 104 -17.75 24.32 5.90
C GLU A 104 -16.39 24.86 5.46
N LEU A 105 -15.32 24.15 5.86
CA LEU A 105 -13.92 24.54 5.59
C LEU A 105 -13.60 24.45 4.10
N TYR A 106 -14.02 23.36 3.44
CA TYR A 106 -13.69 23.05 2.05
C TYR A 106 -14.80 23.39 1.05
N SER A 107 -15.91 23.99 1.48
CA SER A 107 -17.07 24.28 0.61
C SER A 107 -16.72 25.11 -0.63
N ARG A 108 -15.87 26.13 -0.48
CA ARG A 108 -15.44 27.00 -1.60
C ARG A 108 -14.44 26.30 -2.50
N GLN A 109 -13.47 25.57 -1.93
CA GLN A 109 -12.41 24.88 -2.66
C GLN A 109 -12.91 23.66 -3.40
N SER A 110 -13.98 23.00 -2.93
CA SER A 110 -14.59 21.82 -3.57
C SER A 110 -15.02 22.03 -5.02
N LYS A 111 -15.14 23.28 -5.46
CA LYS A 111 -15.44 23.65 -6.86
C LYS A 111 -14.21 23.73 -7.76
N ASN A 112 -13.01 23.67 -7.20
CA ASN A 112 -11.77 23.85 -7.95
C ASN A 112 -11.18 22.49 -8.36
N VAL A 113 -10.88 22.34 -9.66
CA VAL A 113 -10.28 21.11 -10.21
C VAL A 113 -8.93 20.77 -9.54
N SER A 114 -8.12 21.79 -9.24
CA SER A 114 -6.83 21.56 -8.54
C SER A 114 -7.02 21.00 -7.13
N PHE A 115 -8.14 21.27 -6.48
CA PHE A 115 -8.47 20.74 -5.17
C PHE A 115 -8.79 19.24 -5.21
N ILE A 116 -9.40 18.75 -6.28
CA ILE A 116 -9.65 17.31 -6.51
C ILE A 116 -8.34 16.52 -6.40
N GLY A 117 -7.29 16.96 -7.12
CA GLY A 117 -5.98 16.32 -7.06
C GLY A 117 -5.34 16.40 -5.67
N THR A 118 -5.58 17.47 -4.92
CA THR A 118 -5.10 17.61 -3.53
C THR A 118 -5.82 16.62 -2.61
N MET A 119 -7.13 16.47 -2.75
CA MET A 119 -7.91 15.51 -1.97
C MET A 119 -7.51 14.07 -2.27
N LEU A 120 -7.28 13.72 -3.53
CA LEU A 120 -6.79 12.39 -3.92
C LEU A 120 -5.46 12.08 -3.26
N ARG A 121 -4.48 13.01 -3.32
CA ARG A 121 -3.19 12.81 -2.63
C ARG A 121 -3.33 12.59 -1.14
N GLN A 122 -4.21 13.35 -0.47
CA GLN A 122 -4.46 13.15 0.96
C GLN A 122 -5.09 11.79 1.27
N VAL A 123 -6.04 11.36 0.43
CA VAL A 123 -6.63 10.02 0.56
C VAL A 123 -5.58 8.94 0.32
N ASP A 124 -4.69 9.11 -0.66
CA ASP A 124 -3.57 8.18 -0.91
C ASP A 124 -2.62 8.08 0.28
N GLU A 125 -2.31 9.21 0.93
CA GLU A 125 -1.49 9.22 2.14
C GLU A 125 -2.17 8.47 3.29
N PHE A 126 -3.48 8.65 3.49
CA PHE A 126 -4.24 7.90 4.48
C PHE A 126 -4.25 6.40 4.18
N LYS A 127 -4.49 6.01 2.93
CA LYS A 127 -4.44 4.60 2.51
C LYS A 127 -3.07 3.98 2.74
N ASN A 128 -2.01 4.68 2.36
CA ASN A 128 -0.63 4.22 2.57
C ASN A 128 -0.27 4.08 4.05
N ALA A 129 -0.86 4.90 4.92
CA ALA A 129 -0.71 4.83 6.37
C ALA A 129 -1.69 3.84 7.04
N GLY A 130 -2.56 3.17 6.28
CA GLY A 130 -3.58 2.28 6.81
C GLY A 130 -4.68 2.99 7.59
N VAL A 131 -4.85 4.31 7.40
CA VAL A 131 -5.84 5.12 8.10
C VAL A 131 -7.18 5.08 7.37
N THR A 132 -8.21 4.62 8.05
CA THR A 132 -9.58 4.52 7.53
C THR A 132 -10.40 5.79 7.78
N PRO A 133 -11.49 6.02 7.02
CA PRO A 133 -12.43 7.11 7.30
C PRO A 133 -13.00 7.08 8.71
N GLY A 134 -13.23 5.86 9.25
CA GLY A 134 -13.72 5.68 10.62
C GLY A 134 -12.73 6.17 11.67
N GLN A 135 -11.44 5.85 11.51
CA GLN A 135 -10.37 6.32 12.39
C GLN A 135 -10.20 7.85 12.34
N LEU A 136 -10.30 8.46 11.15
CA LEU A 136 -10.29 9.93 11.02
C LEU A 136 -11.48 10.57 11.74
N ARG A 137 -12.66 9.95 11.66
CA ARG A 137 -13.85 10.42 12.37
C ARG A 137 -13.65 10.36 13.89
N LEU A 138 -13.14 9.25 14.42
CA LEU A 138 -12.83 9.12 15.84
C LEU A 138 -11.82 10.17 16.29
N PHE A 139 -10.72 10.31 15.56
CA PHE A 139 -9.71 11.32 15.84
C PHE A 139 -10.29 12.75 15.86
N SER A 140 -11.24 13.05 14.96
CA SER A 140 -11.91 14.37 14.93
C SER A 140 -12.75 14.66 16.18
N GLN A 141 -13.20 13.64 16.88
CA GLN A 141 -13.95 13.76 18.14
C GLN A 141 -13.06 13.90 19.36
N GLU A 142 -11.87 13.31 19.31
CA GLU A 142 -10.93 13.26 20.43
C GLU A 142 -9.93 14.41 20.46
N THR A 143 -9.63 15.03 19.31
CA THR A 143 -8.65 16.10 19.24
C THR A 143 -9.15 17.39 19.92
N PRO A 144 -8.36 18.01 20.79
CA PRO A 144 -8.74 19.24 21.50
C PRO A 144 -8.67 20.49 20.61
N LEU A 145 -8.14 20.38 19.38
CA LEU A 145 -7.94 21.49 18.46
C LEU A 145 -9.15 21.64 17.50
N PRO A 146 -10.01 22.68 17.66
CA PRO A 146 -11.26 22.76 16.89
C PRO A 146 -11.06 22.79 15.37
N GLN A 147 -10.03 23.51 14.89
CA GLN A 147 -9.74 23.58 13.45
C GLN A 147 -9.29 22.23 12.89
N LEU A 148 -8.47 21.47 13.65
CA LEU A 148 -8.03 20.13 13.26
C LEU A 148 -9.18 19.14 13.31
N ALA A 149 -10.05 19.24 14.33
CA ALA A 149 -11.27 18.44 14.45
C ALA A 149 -12.16 18.62 13.22
N GLN A 150 -12.43 19.86 12.82
CA GLN A 150 -13.25 20.17 11.66
C GLN A 150 -12.59 19.66 10.37
N LYS A 151 -11.30 19.93 10.18
CA LYS A 151 -10.54 19.48 9.02
C LYS A 151 -10.60 17.96 8.85
N THR A 152 -10.32 17.21 9.92
CA THR A 152 -10.32 15.73 9.87
C THR A 152 -11.72 15.16 9.70
N ARG A 153 -12.75 15.77 10.27
CA ARG A 153 -14.14 15.39 10.07
C ARG A 153 -14.55 15.51 8.60
N GLU A 154 -14.25 16.64 7.96
CA GLU A 154 -14.58 16.86 6.56
C GLU A 154 -13.76 15.94 5.63
N MET A 155 -12.49 15.70 5.95
CA MET A 155 -11.66 14.73 5.24
C MET A 155 -12.23 13.30 5.37
N ALA A 156 -12.64 12.89 6.58
CA ALA A 156 -13.27 11.59 6.81
C ALA A 156 -14.56 11.41 6.00
N LEU A 157 -15.34 12.48 5.89
CA LEU A 157 -16.59 12.48 5.12
C LEU A 157 -16.32 12.29 3.62
N VAL A 158 -15.44 13.10 3.03
CA VAL A 158 -15.07 13.02 1.60
C VAL A 158 -14.45 11.66 1.28
N TYR A 159 -13.52 11.19 2.11
CA TYR A 159 -12.87 9.89 1.93
C TYR A 159 -13.85 8.73 2.02
N GLY A 160 -14.79 8.77 2.98
CA GLY A 160 -15.84 7.76 3.10
C GLY A 160 -16.75 7.67 1.88
N TYR A 161 -17.17 8.81 1.33
CA TYR A 161 -17.98 8.84 0.09
C TYR A 161 -17.17 8.39 -1.13
N TYR A 162 -15.88 8.76 -1.23
CA TYR A 162 -15.01 8.28 -2.29
C TYR A 162 -14.87 6.76 -2.26
N GLN A 163 -14.65 6.16 -1.08
CA GLN A 163 -14.62 4.70 -0.93
C GLN A 163 -15.97 4.03 -1.26
N ALA A 164 -17.08 4.64 -0.87
CA ALA A 164 -18.41 4.12 -1.19
C ALA A 164 -18.69 4.14 -2.72
N LEU A 165 -18.20 5.14 -3.44
CA LEU A 165 -18.31 5.21 -4.90
C LEU A 165 -17.40 4.19 -5.62
N LEU A 166 -16.23 3.87 -5.07
CA LEU A 166 -15.41 2.76 -5.57
C LEU A 166 -16.16 1.43 -5.43
N GLY A 167 -16.84 1.22 -4.30
CA GLY A 167 -17.63 0.03 -4.01
C GLY A 167 -16.81 -1.26 -4.12
N GLU A 168 -17.51 -2.37 -4.41
CA GLU A 168 -16.88 -3.68 -4.62
C GLU A 168 -16.41 -3.90 -6.07
N ARG A 169 -16.91 -3.09 -6.99
CA ARG A 169 -16.66 -3.26 -8.44
C ARG A 169 -15.30 -2.73 -8.87
N PHE A 170 -14.86 -1.63 -8.26
CA PHE A 170 -13.60 -0.99 -8.62
C PHE A 170 -12.54 -1.19 -7.54
N GLN A 171 -11.31 -1.37 -7.97
CA GLN A 171 -10.15 -1.43 -7.09
C GLN A 171 -9.25 -0.22 -7.31
N ASP A 172 -8.90 0.44 -6.22
CA ASP A 172 -7.83 1.41 -6.21
C ASP A 172 -6.51 0.68 -5.93
N GLU A 173 -5.50 0.91 -6.74
CA GLU A 173 -4.17 0.30 -6.57
C GLU A 173 -3.61 0.54 -5.15
N LYS A 174 -3.94 1.69 -4.55
CA LYS A 174 -3.52 2.02 -3.18
C LYS A 174 -4.15 1.14 -2.09
N ASP A 175 -5.27 0.48 -2.38
CA ASP A 175 -5.91 -0.46 -1.44
C ASP A 175 -5.33 -1.88 -1.56
N SER A 176 -4.58 -2.18 -2.63
CA SER A 176 -4.06 -3.52 -2.91
C SER A 176 -3.15 -4.06 -1.82
N LEU A 177 -2.28 -3.22 -1.24
CA LEU A 177 -1.36 -3.65 -0.19
C LEU A 177 -2.11 -4.04 1.09
N MET A 178 -3.08 -3.23 1.53
CA MET A 178 -3.89 -3.53 2.73
C MET A 178 -4.74 -4.79 2.53
N LYS A 179 -5.31 -4.96 1.33
CA LYS A 179 -6.06 -6.16 0.96
C LYS A 179 -5.15 -7.39 0.93
N CYS A 180 -3.94 -7.27 0.40
CA CYS A 180 -2.93 -8.32 0.42
C CYS A 180 -2.59 -8.69 1.88
N CYS A 181 -2.32 -7.74 2.76
CA CYS A 181 -2.05 -7.98 4.17
C CYS A 181 -3.20 -8.77 4.85
N SER A 182 -4.45 -8.38 4.63
CA SER A 182 -5.60 -9.08 5.22
C SER A 182 -5.75 -10.54 4.75
N ILE A 183 -5.40 -10.82 3.48
CA ILE A 183 -5.37 -12.18 2.94
C ILE A 183 -4.24 -13.00 3.60
N LEU A 184 -3.08 -12.41 3.76
CA LEU A 184 -1.91 -13.05 4.35
C LEU A 184 -2.12 -13.39 5.84
N GLU A 185 -2.72 -12.48 6.61
CA GLU A 185 -3.06 -12.70 8.02
C GLU A 185 -4.02 -13.87 8.21
N GLY A 186 -5.02 -14.01 7.32
CA GLY A 186 -6.05 -15.05 7.42
C GLY A 186 -5.59 -16.45 7.02
N ARG A 187 -4.48 -16.61 6.28
CA ARG A 187 -4.13 -17.89 5.64
C ARG A 187 -2.78 -18.49 6.01
N GLY A 188 -1.96 -17.83 6.83
CA GLY A 188 -0.61 -18.33 7.14
C GLY A 188 0.26 -18.53 5.90
N TYR A 189 0.09 -17.70 4.89
CA TYR A 189 0.70 -17.81 3.55
C TYR A 189 2.22 -18.02 3.58
N PHE A 190 2.90 -17.37 4.52
CA PHE A 190 4.36 -17.47 4.68
C PHE A 190 4.83 -18.60 5.60
N ALA A 191 3.96 -19.51 6.00
CA ALA A 191 4.37 -20.63 6.89
C ALA A 191 5.44 -21.55 6.28
N GLY A 192 5.66 -21.48 4.96
CA GLY A 192 6.69 -22.25 4.24
C GLY A 192 8.02 -21.52 4.02
N TYR A 193 8.17 -20.28 4.49
CA TYR A 193 9.37 -19.46 4.34
C TYR A 193 10.20 -19.40 5.60
#